data_b3f1009dc3f6bbc572bff9084f1173ed
#
_entry.id   b3f1009dc3f6bbc572bff9084f1173ed
#
_cell.length_a   1.000
_cell.length_b   1.000
_cell.length_c   1.000
_cell.angle_alpha   90.00
_cell.angle_beta   90.00
_cell.angle_gamma   90.00
#
_symmetry.space_group_name_H-M   'P 1'
#
loop_
_entity.id
_entity.type
_entity.pdbx_description
1 polymer ?
#
loop_
_entity_poly.entity_id
_entity_poly.type
_entity_poly.pdbx_seq_one_letter_code
_entity_poly.pdbx_strand_id
1 'polypeptide(L)'
;PTIFEYVLAIAWYKISGRQGKVLEYMNLSLDADLLPITHAAGGHEDITYKYEATENYPAHTLLIEATLANSTNQRRMEMEPVSRHLGDYLLSHEEEAYCVFATTYLHINVIGDFRGRKFMPYYSTDGTKSVDGMKIIPCQTTEIKTMIQRGITYAQLYRIFENAYQSALAPHDWYQKEIVDIL
;
A
#
# COMPACT_ATOMS: atom_id res chain seq x y z
N PRO A 1 -12.98 5.12 9.43
CA PRO A 1 -11.72 5.34 8.72
C PRO A 1 -10.58 5.64 9.70
N THR A 2 -10.58 6.75 10.40
CA THR A 2 -9.50 7.27 11.26
C THR A 2 -8.87 6.23 12.21
N ILE A 3 -9.70 5.46 12.95
CA ILE A 3 -9.18 4.39 13.82
C ILE A 3 -8.53 3.26 13.01
N PHE A 4 -9.05 2.95 11.82
CA PHE A 4 -8.48 1.92 10.98
C PHE A 4 -7.10 2.32 10.46
N GLU A 5 -6.94 3.54 9.94
CA GLU A 5 -5.66 4.11 9.52
C GLU A 5 -4.65 4.10 10.69
N TYR A 6 -5.07 4.55 11.87
CA TYR A 6 -4.24 4.58 13.07
C TYR A 6 -3.74 3.19 13.49
N VAL A 7 -4.65 2.22 13.58
CA VAL A 7 -4.31 0.83 13.95
C VAL A 7 -3.41 0.20 12.88
N LEU A 8 -3.68 0.47 11.60
CA LEU A 8 -2.88 -0.02 10.49
C LEU A 8 -1.45 0.53 10.53
N ALA A 9 -1.27 1.82 10.83
CA ALA A 9 0.06 2.42 10.96
C ALA A 9 0.87 1.78 12.09
N ILE A 10 0.24 1.50 13.24
CA ILE A 10 0.89 0.80 14.35
C ILE A 10 1.23 -0.65 13.98
N ALA A 11 0.32 -1.34 13.29
CA ALA A 11 0.54 -2.70 12.80
C ALA A 11 1.73 -2.75 11.84
N TRP A 12 1.79 -1.81 10.89
CA TRP A 12 2.89 -1.74 9.93
C TRP A 12 4.22 -1.35 10.58
N TYR A 13 4.21 -0.44 11.54
CA TYR A 13 5.38 -0.14 12.36
C TYR A 13 5.96 -1.39 13.04
N LYS A 14 5.08 -2.27 13.53
CA LYS A 14 5.49 -3.56 14.11
C LYS A 14 6.09 -4.50 13.05
N ILE A 15 5.50 -4.62 11.88
CA ILE A 15 5.99 -5.40 10.73
C ILE A 15 7.37 -4.88 10.29
N SER A 16 7.56 -3.57 10.29
CA SER A 16 8.82 -2.89 9.95
C SER A 16 9.91 -2.99 11.03
N GLY A 17 9.74 -3.84 12.04
CA GLY A 17 10.73 -4.03 13.10
C GLY A 17 10.84 -2.87 14.07
N ARG A 18 9.82 -1.99 14.13
CA ARG A 18 9.75 -0.80 14.98
C ARG A 18 10.88 0.22 14.73
N GLN A 19 11.29 0.32 13.48
CA GLN A 19 12.29 1.32 13.07
C GLN A 19 11.63 2.70 12.93
N GLY A 20 12.38 3.76 13.29
CA GLY A 20 11.90 5.14 13.25
C GLY A 20 10.84 5.45 14.31
N LYS A 21 10.05 6.49 14.08
CA LYS A 21 8.97 6.90 14.96
C LYS A 21 7.64 6.73 14.24
N VAL A 22 6.75 5.92 14.81
CA VAL A 22 5.45 5.61 14.21
C VAL A 22 4.64 6.88 13.85
N LEU A 23 4.76 7.93 14.65
CA LEU A 23 4.05 9.20 14.42
C LEU A 23 4.52 9.95 13.17
N GLU A 24 5.76 9.70 12.72
CA GLU A 24 6.30 10.32 11.51
C GLU A 24 5.76 9.67 10.22
N TYR A 25 5.14 8.50 10.34
CA TYR A 25 4.58 7.75 9.23
C TYR A 25 3.08 7.96 9.01
N MET A 26 2.39 8.50 10.02
CA MET A 26 0.94 8.73 9.99
C MET A 26 0.63 10.12 9.44
N ASN A 27 -0.21 10.19 8.42
CA ASN A 27 -0.70 11.45 7.85
C ASN A 27 -2.02 11.92 8.48
N LEU A 28 -2.35 11.40 9.66
CA LEU A 28 -3.52 11.77 10.46
C LEU A 28 -3.16 12.69 11.63
N SER A 29 -4.15 13.42 12.17
CA SER A 29 -3.95 14.27 13.34
C SER A 29 -4.24 13.49 14.64
N LEU A 30 -3.42 13.74 15.66
CA LEU A 30 -3.54 13.14 16.99
C LEU A 30 -3.83 14.20 18.05
N ASP A 31 -4.51 13.80 19.13
CA ASP A 31 -4.65 14.63 20.32
C ASP A 31 -3.44 14.54 21.28
N ALA A 32 -3.54 15.18 22.44
CA ALA A 32 -2.46 15.20 23.43
C ALA A 32 -2.19 13.82 24.05
N ASP A 33 -3.16 12.90 23.99
CA ASP A 33 -3.03 11.52 24.47
C ASP A 33 -2.61 10.56 23.35
N LEU A 34 -2.22 11.10 22.18
CA LEU A 34 -1.82 10.38 20.99
C LEU A 34 -2.94 9.51 20.37
N LEU A 35 -4.20 9.91 20.58
CA LEU A 35 -5.35 9.28 19.95
C LEU A 35 -5.75 10.01 18.66
N PRO A 36 -6.24 9.29 17.63
CA PRO A 36 -6.53 9.90 16.34
C PRO A 36 -7.78 10.80 16.40
N ILE A 37 -7.63 12.05 15.92
CA ILE A 37 -8.72 13.04 15.81
C ILE A 37 -9.31 13.03 14.40
N THR A 38 -8.45 13.12 13.38
CA THR A 38 -8.87 13.17 11.97
C THR A 38 -8.17 12.08 11.18
N HIS A 39 -8.77 11.67 10.07
CA HIS A 39 -8.09 10.88 9.05
C HIS A 39 -7.09 11.74 8.27
N ALA A 40 -6.29 11.10 7.41
CA ALA A 40 -5.36 11.79 6.52
C ALA A 40 -6.08 12.87 5.67
N ALA A 41 -5.37 13.95 5.39
CA ALA A 41 -5.93 15.02 4.58
C ALA A 41 -6.20 14.52 3.15
N GLY A 42 -7.34 14.89 2.58
CA GLY A 42 -7.69 14.49 1.21
C GLY A 42 -6.62 14.93 0.20
N GLY A 43 -6.29 14.03 -0.72
CA GLY A 43 -5.26 14.26 -1.75
C GLY A 43 -3.88 13.71 -1.42
N HIS A 44 -3.71 13.12 -0.25
CA HIS A 44 -2.50 12.43 0.18
C HIS A 44 -2.82 10.99 0.60
N GLU A 45 -1.81 10.14 0.57
CA GLU A 45 -1.86 8.78 1.11
C GLU A 45 -2.09 8.79 2.64
N ASP A 46 -2.63 7.70 3.18
CA ASP A 46 -2.93 7.62 4.61
C ASP A 46 -1.67 7.45 5.46
N ILE A 47 -0.71 6.67 4.97
CA ILE A 47 0.52 6.32 5.70
C ILE A 47 1.68 6.25 4.70
N THR A 48 2.82 6.82 5.08
CA THR A 48 4.05 6.82 4.27
C THR A 48 5.22 6.25 5.06
N TYR A 49 5.82 5.15 4.59
CA TYR A 49 7.06 4.60 5.14
C TYR A 49 8.21 4.77 4.15
N LYS A 50 9.31 5.37 4.61
CA LYS A 50 10.56 5.46 3.86
C LYS A 50 11.53 4.40 4.38
N TYR A 51 11.94 3.51 3.50
CA TYR A 51 12.89 2.44 3.80
C TYR A 51 14.25 2.78 3.21
N GLU A 52 15.26 2.87 4.06
CA GLU A 52 16.65 2.99 3.65
C GLU A 52 17.13 1.68 3.00
N ALA A 53 18.11 1.78 2.11
CA ALA A 53 18.71 0.62 1.47
C ALA A 53 19.36 -0.34 2.49
N THR A 54 19.14 -1.62 2.32
CA THR A 54 19.76 -2.68 3.11
C THR A 54 20.34 -3.75 2.17
N GLU A 55 20.93 -4.81 2.71
CA GLU A 55 21.32 -5.97 1.91
C GLU A 55 20.14 -6.71 1.27
N ASN A 56 18.91 -6.52 1.77
CA ASN A 56 17.71 -7.25 1.37
C ASN A 56 16.81 -6.46 0.38
N TYR A 57 16.94 -5.14 0.33
CA TYR A 57 16.14 -4.28 -0.55
C TYR A 57 16.81 -2.92 -0.78
N PRO A 58 16.59 -2.27 -1.94
CA PRO A 58 17.02 -0.90 -2.19
C PRO A 58 16.25 0.11 -1.35
N ALA A 59 16.72 1.34 -1.29
CA ALA A 59 15.93 2.45 -0.75
C ALA A 59 14.64 2.61 -1.55
N HIS A 60 13.51 2.78 -0.88
CA HIS A 60 12.22 2.97 -1.52
C HIS A 60 11.19 3.51 -0.54
N THR A 61 10.10 4.02 -1.07
CA THR A 61 8.96 4.46 -0.27
C THR A 61 7.78 3.49 -0.41
N LEU A 62 7.12 3.22 0.71
CA LEU A 62 5.87 2.48 0.77
C LEU A 62 4.74 3.42 1.17
N LEU A 63 3.78 3.58 0.26
CA LEU A 63 2.50 4.24 0.55
C LEU A 63 1.50 3.18 1.01
N ILE A 64 0.70 3.47 2.02
CA ILE A 64 -0.37 2.58 2.46
C ILE A 64 -1.67 3.35 2.42
N GLU A 65 -2.62 2.81 1.68
CA GLU A 65 -3.98 3.31 1.53
C GLU A 65 -4.93 2.40 2.29
N ALA A 66 -5.72 2.98 3.18
CA ALA A 66 -6.59 2.26 4.10
C ALA A 66 -8.07 2.57 3.84
N THR A 67 -8.86 1.58 3.49
CA THR A 67 -10.30 1.79 3.27
C THR A 67 -11.18 0.78 3.98
N LEU A 68 -12.34 1.26 4.42
CA LEU A 68 -13.46 0.44 4.88
C LEU A 68 -14.57 0.34 3.82
N ALA A 69 -14.36 0.92 2.64
CA ALA A 69 -15.27 0.77 1.52
C ALA A 69 -15.37 -0.70 1.11
N ASN A 70 -16.55 -1.15 0.78
CA ASN A 70 -16.82 -2.53 0.42
C ASN A 70 -17.67 -2.64 -0.86
N SER A 71 -17.83 -3.86 -1.37
CA SER A 71 -18.69 -4.15 -2.48
C SER A 71 -18.32 -3.34 -3.75
N THR A 72 -19.30 -2.97 -4.57
CA THR A 72 -19.12 -2.17 -5.78
C THR A 72 -18.63 -0.74 -5.50
N ASN A 73 -18.88 -0.23 -4.31
CA ASN A 73 -18.42 1.10 -3.92
C ASN A 73 -16.89 1.17 -3.78
N GLN A 74 -16.25 0.10 -3.31
CA GLN A 74 -14.79 0.04 -3.19
C GLN A 74 -14.11 0.35 -4.52
N ARG A 75 -14.53 -0.32 -5.60
CA ARG A 75 -13.96 -0.09 -6.93
C ARG A 75 -14.15 1.37 -7.38
N ARG A 76 -15.35 1.90 -7.19
CA ARG A 76 -15.69 3.27 -7.64
C ARG A 76 -14.95 4.35 -6.84
N MET A 77 -14.74 4.13 -5.53
CA MET A 77 -14.19 5.14 -4.63
C MET A 77 -12.66 5.10 -4.55
N GLU A 78 -12.02 3.93 -4.73
CA GLU A 78 -10.62 3.74 -4.37
C GLU A 78 -9.68 3.63 -5.59
N MET A 79 -10.21 3.22 -6.76
CA MET A 79 -9.32 2.94 -7.90
C MET A 79 -8.58 4.16 -8.40
N GLU A 80 -9.25 5.31 -8.50
CA GLU A 80 -8.63 6.55 -8.94
C GLU A 80 -7.72 7.12 -7.84
N PRO A 81 -8.17 7.35 -6.59
CA PRO A 81 -7.32 7.93 -5.56
C PRO A 81 -6.02 7.15 -5.31
N VAL A 82 -6.10 5.84 -5.15
CA VAL A 82 -4.93 5.00 -4.92
C VAL A 82 -3.94 5.07 -6.08
N SER A 83 -4.46 4.99 -7.31
CA SER A 83 -3.61 5.10 -8.50
C SER A 83 -2.99 6.49 -8.65
N ARG A 84 -3.74 7.54 -8.31
CA ARG A 84 -3.28 8.93 -8.37
C ARG A 84 -2.20 9.19 -7.32
N HIS A 85 -2.40 8.80 -6.07
CA HIS A 85 -1.42 9.02 -5.01
C HIS A 85 -0.08 8.37 -5.36
N LEU A 86 -0.07 7.09 -5.75
CA LEU A 86 1.16 6.42 -6.16
C LEU A 86 1.75 7.03 -7.45
N GLY A 87 0.92 7.32 -8.44
CA GLY A 87 1.36 7.90 -9.71
C GLY A 87 1.98 9.28 -9.54
N ASP A 88 1.32 10.18 -8.79
CA ASP A 88 1.83 11.52 -8.49
C ASP A 88 3.11 11.47 -7.67
N TYR A 89 3.20 10.52 -6.71
CA TYR A 89 4.43 10.28 -5.97
C TYR A 89 5.59 9.92 -6.92
N LEU A 90 5.40 8.92 -7.78
CA LEU A 90 6.40 8.45 -8.74
C LEU A 90 6.79 9.52 -9.77
N LEU A 91 5.87 10.39 -10.18
CA LEU A 91 6.16 11.52 -11.08
C LEU A 91 7.00 12.61 -10.41
N SER A 92 6.93 12.73 -9.08
CA SER A 92 7.57 13.79 -8.29
C SER A 92 8.90 13.37 -7.68
N HIS A 93 9.15 12.06 -7.58
CA HIS A 93 10.32 11.49 -6.92
C HIS A 93 11.04 10.52 -7.85
N GLU A 94 12.37 10.50 -7.77
CA GLU A 94 13.20 9.57 -8.58
C GLU A 94 13.34 8.18 -7.92
N GLU A 95 12.88 8.05 -6.67
CA GLU A 95 12.98 6.81 -5.92
C GLU A 95 11.83 5.83 -6.25
N GLU A 96 12.10 4.55 -6.07
CA GLU A 96 11.09 3.51 -6.21
C GLU A 96 10.00 3.64 -5.12
N ALA A 97 8.76 3.37 -5.49
CA ALA A 97 7.65 3.35 -4.55
C ALA A 97 6.67 2.21 -4.83
N TYR A 98 6.05 1.74 -3.75
CA TYR A 98 4.97 0.77 -3.74
C TYR A 98 3.74 1.38 -3.10
N CYS A 99 2.58 0.83 -3.40
CA CYS A 99 1.38 1.06 -2.63
C CYS A 99 0.85 -0.27 -2.07
N VAL A 100 0.60 -0.34 -0.77
CA VAL A 100 -0.21 -1.38 -0.15
C VAL A 100 -1.62 -0.83 0.04
N PHE A 101 -2.58 -1.45 -0.63
CA PHE A 101 -3.99 -1.15 -0.45
C PHE A 101 -4.59 -2.06 0.63
N ALA A 102 -4.86 -1.51 1.81
CA ALA A 102 -5.33 -2.23 2.99
C ALA A 102 -6.85 -2.07 3.18
N THR A 103 -7.55 -3.19 3.31
CA THR A 103 -9.02 -3.17 3.45
C THR A 103 -9.53 -4.34 4.29
N THR A 104 -10.76 -4.23 4.78
CA THR A 104 -11.45 -5.34 5.45
C THR A 104 -12.15 -6.30 4.48
N TYR A 105 -12.40 -5.83 3.26
CA TYR A 105 -13.02 -6.60 2.17
C TYR A 105 -12.40 -6.22 0.84
N LEU A 106 -11.96 -7.19 0.07
CA LEU A 106 -11.35 -6.97 -1.22
C LEU A 106 -12.23 -7.49 -2.36
N HIS A 107 -12.73 -6.58 -3.17
CA HIS A 107 -13.54 -6.92 -4.32
C HIS A 107 -12.67 -7.46 -5.47
N ILE A 108 -13.11 -8.55 -6.12
CA ILE A 108 -12.32 -9.21 -7.19
C ILE A 108 -11.92 -8.28 -8.34
N ASN A 109 -12.80 -7.36 -8.74
CA ASN A 109 -12.49 -6.41 -9.80
C ASN A 109 -11.44 -5.36 -9.36
N VAL A 110 -11.32 -5.06 -8.07
CA VAL A 110 -10.26 -4.19 -7.53
C VAL A 110 -8.90 -4.88 -7.67
N ILE A 111 -8.83 -6.19 -7.40
CA ILE A 111 -7.63 -6.98 -7.65
C ILE A 111 -7.21 -6.89 -9.12
N GLY A 112 -8.18 -7.06 -10.04
CA GLY A 112 -7.94 -6.98 -11.48
C GLY A 112 -7.45 -5.60 -11.93
N ASP A 113 -8.10 -4.56 -11.45
CA ASP A 113 -7.79 -3.18 -11.79
C ASP A 113 -6.38 -2.79 -11.27
N PHE A 114 -6.04 -3.08 -10.02
CA PHE A 114 -4.71 -2.80 -9.46
C PHE A 114 -3.62 -3.63 -10.15
N ARG A 115 -3.88 -4.91 -10.41
CA ARG A 115 -2.95 -5.74 -11.18
C ARG A 115 -2.70 -5.20 -12.59
N GLY A 116 -3.74 -4.64 -13.22
CA GLY A 116 -3.67 -4.01 -14.54
C GLY A 116 -2.74 -2.79 -14.57
N ARG A 117 -2.59 -2.07 -13.46
CA ARG A 117 -1.71 -0.89 -13.36
C ARG A 117 -0.24 -1.20 -13.63
N LYS A 118 0.20 -2.43 -13.49
CA LYS A 118 1.54 -2.88 -13.94
C LYS A 118 1.79 -2.61 -15.42
N PHE A 119 0.75 -2.67 -16.24
CA PHE A 119 0.85 -2.61 -17.71
C PHE A 119 0.36 -1.29 -18.30
N MET A 120 -0.05 -0.35 -17.46
CA MET A 120 -0.65 0.91 -17.88
C MET A 120 0.22 2.07 -17.42
N PRO A 121 0.64 2.97 -18.32
CA PRO A 121 1.35 4.18 -17.91
C PRO A 121 0.41 5.11 -17.12
N TYR A 122 1.00 5.85 -16.20
CA TYR A 122 0.37 6.97 -15.51
C TYR A 122 1.02 8.26 -15.97
N TYR A 123 0.23 9.25 -16.38
CA TYR A 123 0.70 10.50 -16.95
C TYR A 123 0.50 11.67 -15.99
N SER A 124 1.41 12.65 -16.05
CA SER A 124 1.17 13.97 -15.46
C SER A 124 -0.03 14.65 -16.10
N THR A 125 -0.64 15.58 -15.39
CA THR A 125 -1.84 16.31 -15.87
C THR A 125 -1.61 17.01 -17.22
N ASP A 126 -0.41 17.49 -17.47
CA ASP A 126 -0.01 18.14 -18.73
C ASP A 126 0.45 17.14 -19.82
N GLY A 127 0.51 15.83 -19.49
CA GLY A 127 0.95 14.77 -20.39
C GLY A 127 2.42 14.77 -20.73
N THR A 128 3.25 15.59 -20.07
CA THR A 128 4.69 15.73 -20.40
C THR A 128 5.56 14.66 -19.75
N LYS A 129 5.09 14.07 -18.65
CA LYS A 129 5.79 13.01 -17.93
C LYS A 129 4.91 11.78 -17.80
N SER A 130 5.53 10.62 -17.71
CA SER A 130 4.82 9.37 -17.40
C SER A 130 5.69 8.45 -16.58
N VAL A 131 5.05 7.55 -15.85
CA VAL A 131 5.65 6.41 -15.17
C VAL A 131 4.95 5.13 -15.61
N ASP A 132 5.72 4.07 -15.77
CA ASP A 132 5.23 2.76 -16.18
C ASP A 132 5.28 1.77 -15.02
N GLY A 133 4.30 0.89 -14.97
CA GLY A 133 4.39 -0.27 -14.11
C GLY A 133 4.20 0.00 -12.62
N MET A 134 3.13 0.69 -12.22
CA MET A 134 2.80 0.92 -10.82
C MET A 134 2.64 -0.38 -10.02
N LYS A 135 3.28 -0.43 -8.84
CA LYS A 135 3.28 -1.56 -7.92
C LYS A 135 2.23 -1.36 -6.83
N ILE A 136 1.05 -1.90 -7.02
CA ILE A 136 -0.06 -1.84 -6.04
C ILE A 136 -0.36 -3.25 -5.55
N ILE A 137 -0.21 -3.48 -4.26
CA ILE A 137 -0.41 -4.78 -3.59
C ILE A 137 -1.64 -4.68 -2.69
N PRO A 138 -2.77 -5.28 -3.07
CA PRO A 138 -3.93 -5.33 -2.20
C PRO A 138 -3.72 -6.34 -1.06
N CYS A 139 -4.13 -5.97 0.16
CA CYS A 139 -4.11 -6.81 1.34
C CYS A 139 -5.39 -6.62 2.14
N GLN A 140 -6.02 -7.70 2.53
CA GLN A 140 -7.07 -7.63 3.54
C GLN A 140 -6.45 -7.61 4.96
N THR A 141 -7.23 -7.19 5.93
CA THR A 141 -6.81 -7.23 7.34
C THR A 141 -6.46 -8.63 7.82
N THR A 142 -6.97 -9.67 7.20
CA THR A 142 -6.62 -11.08 7.45
C THR A 142 -5.16 -11.37 7.09
N GLU A 143 -4.68 -10.90 5.95
CA GLU A 143 -3.28 -11.05 5.53
C GLU A 143 -2.36 -10.25 6.45
N ILE A 144 -2.72 -9.00 6.78
CA ILE A 144 -1.94 -8.15 7.70
C ILE A 144 -1.84 -8.80 9.09
N LYS A 145 -2.94 -9.36 9.59
CA LYS A 145 -2.95 -10.12 10.84
C LYS A 145 -2.03 -11.34 10.77
N THR A 146 -2.05 -12.06 9.66
CA THR A 146 -1.18 -13.23 9.43
C THR A 146 0.29 -12.83 9.41
N MET A 147 0.65 -11.73 8.74
CA MET A 147 2.02 -11.19 8.76
C MET A 147 2.53 -10.98 10.19
N ILE A 148 1.71 -10.35 11.03
CA ILE A 148 2.05 -10.08 12.43
C ILE A 148 2.16 -11.38 13.24
N GLN A 149 1.20 -12.28 13.10
CA GLN A 149 1.15 -13.54 13.86
C GLN A 149 2.30 -14.48 13.52
N ARG A 150 2.70 -14.52 12.26
CA ARG A 150 3.84 -15.33 11.77
C ARG A 150 5.18 -14.62 11.95
N GLY A 151 5.21 -13.37 12.40
CA GLY A 151 6.43 -12.62 12.59
C GLY A 151 7.19 -12.35 11.27
N ILE A 152 6.45 -12.17 10.17
CA ILE A 152 7.05 -11.88 8.86
C ILE A 152 7.75 -10.54 8.92
N THR A 153 9.03 -10.51 8.56
CA THR A 153 9.83 -9.28 8.52
C THR A 153 9.56 -8.49 7.25
N TYR A 154 9.83 -7.20 7.29
CA TYR A 154 9.67 -6.38 6.09
C TYR A 154 10.54 -6.86 4.92
N ALA A 155 11.77 -7.33 5.18
CA ALA A 155 12.62 -7.92 4.15
C ALA A 155 11.99 -9.15 3.44
N GLN A 156 11.24 -9.96 4.18
CA GLN A 156 10.47 -11.06 3.58
C GLN A 156 9.29 -10.55 2.77
N LEU A 157 8.57 -9.53 3.28
CA LEU A 157 7.46 -8.90 2.54
C LEU A 157 7.92 -8.23 1.26
N TYR A 158 9.04 -7.51 1.29
CA TYR A 158 9.59 -6.89 0.09
C TYR A 158 9.80 -7.93 -1.02
N ARG A 159 10.38 -9.09 -0.68
CA ARG A 159 10.56 -10.20 -1.65
C ARG A 159 9.24 -10.77 -2.14
N ILE A 160 8.25 -10.92 -1.27
CA ILE A 160 6.90 -11.38 -1.65
C ILE A 160 6.28 -10.39 -2.64
N PHE A 161 6.35 -9.09 -2.37
CA PHE A 161 5.79 -8.05 -3.22
C PHE A 161 6.50 -7.97 -4.58
N GLU A 162 7.83 -8.10 -4.61
CA GLU A 162 8.57 -8.17 -5.87
C GLU A 162 8.20 -9.40 -6.70
N ASN A 163 8.14 -10.58 -6.08
CA ASN A 163 7.73 -11.80 -6.76
C ASN A 163 6.30 -11.67 -7.30
N ALA A 164 5.39 -11.13 -6.50
CA ALA A 164 4.01 -10.87 -6.92
C ALA A 164 3.98 -9.88 -8.09
N TYR A 165 4.77 -8.82 -8.06
CA TYR A 165 4.85 -7.88 -9.16
C TYR A 165 5.37 -8.53 -10.45
N GLN A 166 6.39 -9.39 -10.38
CA GLN A 166 6.97 -10.07 -11.54
C GLN A 166 6.10 -11.21 -12.08
N SER A 167 5.20 -11.77 -11.30
CA SER A 167 4.34 -12.88 -11.69
C SER A 167 3.54 -12.61 -12.96
N ALA A 168 3.33 -13.64 -13.77
CA ALA A 168 2.51 -13.62 -14.98
C ALA A 168 1.09 -14.15 -14.76
N LEU A 169 0.72 -14.52 -13.54
CA LEU A 169 -0.58 -15.09 -13.22
C LEU A 169 -1.71 -14.09 -13.47
N ALA A 170 -2.87 -14.63 -13.86
CA ALA A 170 -4.11 -13.87 -13.95
C ALA A 170 -4.53 -13.30 -12.58
N PRO A 171 -5.26 -12.18 -12.51
CA PRO A 171 -5.47 -11.44 -11.27
C PRO A 171 -5.96 -12.26 -10.08
N HIS A 172 -6.94 -13.15 -10.28
CA HIS A 172 -7.48 -13.99 -9.21
C HIS A 172 -6.44 -14.98 -8.68
N ASP A 173 -5.81 -15.75 -9.58
CA ASP A 173 -4.75 -16.69 -9.24
C ASP A 173 -3.53 -15.99 -8.67
N TRP A 174 -3.20 -14.82 -9.21
CA TRP A 174 -2.13 -13.98 -8.72
C TRP A 174 -2.32 -13.60 -7.26
N TYR A 175 -3.47 -13.05 -6.88
CA TYR A 175 -3.73 -12.66 -5.51
C TYR A 175 -3.68 -13.85 -4.56
N GLN A 176 -4.34 -14.95 -4.95
CA GLN A 176 -4.37 -16.15 -4.11
C GLN A 176 -2.97 -16.76 -3.93
N LYS A 177 -2.25 -17.00 -5.02
CA LYS A 177 -0.99 -17.76 -4.99
C LYS A 177 0.22 -16.93 -4.59
N GLU A 178 0.27 -15.64 -4.96
CA GLU A 178 1.43 -14.79 -4.72
C GLU A 178 1.32 -13.98 -3.42
N ILE A 179 0.13 -13.85 -2.87
CA ILE A 179 -0.09 -13.09 -1.62
C ILE A 179 -0.65 -14.00 -0.53
N VAL A 180 -1.88 -14.52 -0.70
CA VAL A 180 -2.60 -15.21 0.38
C VAL A 180 -1.92 -16.51 0.80
N ASP A 181 -1.54 -17.36 -0.16
CA ASP A 181 -0.96 -18.68 0.12
C ASP A 181 0.48 -18.60 0.66
N ILE A 182 1.18 -17.48 0.39
CA ILE A 182 2.57 -17.28 0.83
C ILE A 182 2.63 -16.65 2.23
N LEU A 183 1.71 -15.75 2.55
CA LEU A 183 1.60 -15.10 3.85
C LEU A 183 1.04 -16.03 4.92
#